data_022b59a8bbf23c5b80d6b5fc4710147b
#
_entry.id   022b59a8bbf23c5b80d6b5fc4710147b
#
_cell.length_a   1.000
_cell.length_b   1.000
_cell.length_c   1.000
_cell.angle_alpha   90.00
_cell.angle_beta   90.00
_cell.angle_gamma   90.00
#
_symmetry.space_group_name_H-M   'P 1'
#
loop_
_entity.id
_entity.type
_entity.pdbx_description
1 polymer ?
#
loop_
_entity_poly.entity_id
_entity_poly.type
_entity_poly.pdbx_seq_one_letter_code
_entity_poly.pdbx_strand_id
1 'polypeptide(L)'
;MNNRLLNFSYLLNLSIAIALLIILPQSLAAREWSKIEAKGELKVAVKENVRPLGFTDDAGDLTGLEIDIARQLGAELLGEDAAVSLLPVDNVERLQVVLEDEVDITIARVAVTTPRSRIVDFSPYYYLDGTGIVTKNQQIENAKDLGLRRIAVLNNSATIAVIRAQIPKAILVGVDSYQAALEIMETNQADAFAGDRSILTGLTQEYPAYKLLPERLSGAALAVVLPKGLQYKELRAKVNQAIANWK
;
A
#
# COMPACT_ATOMS: atom_id res chain seq x y z
N MET A 1 40.43 -67.24 -26.76
CA MET A 1 39.44 -66.56 -27.65
C MET A 1 38.41 -65.87 -26.77
N ASN A 2 38.29 -64.56 -27.00
CA ASN A 2 37.24 -63.64 -26.66
C ASN A 2 37.16 -63.04 -25.25
N ASN A 3 37.92 -61.97 -25.07
CA ASN A 3 37.68 -60.91 -24.09
C ASN A 3 37.61 -59.56 -24.87
N ARG A 4 36.49 -59.30 -25.53
CA ARG A 4 36.30 -58.02 -26.22
C ARG A 4 34.89 -57.45 -26.22
N LEU A 5 34.01 -57.86 -25.32
CA LEU A 5 32.60 -57.38 -25.32
C LEU A 5 32.14 -56.69 -24.03
N LEU A 6 33.03 -56.37 -23.11
CA LEU A 6 32.65 -55.76 -21.81
C LEU A 6 32.90 -54.25 -21.66
N ASN A 7 33.48 -53.59 -22.66
CA ASN A 7 33.88 -52.18 -22.53
C ASN A 7 32.95 -51.16 -23.21
N PHE A 8 31.87 -51.61 -23.89
CA PHE A 8 30.98 -50.66 -24.59
C PHE A 8 29.78 -50.18 -23.77
N SER A 9 29.42 -50.95 -22.73
CA SER A 9 28.23 -50.61 -21.88
C SER A 9 28.53 -49.53 -20.81
N TYR A 10 29.79 -49.37 -20.41
CA TYR A 10 30.15 -48.39 -19.39
C TYR A 10 30.31 -46.95 -19.91
N LEU A 11 30.62 -46.78 -21.19
CA LEU A 11 30.75 -45.45 -21.80
C LEU A 11 29.41 -44.83 -22.18
N LEU A 12 28.36 -45.63 -22.39
CA LEU A 12 27.02 -45.13 -22.72
C LEU A 12 26.26 -44.65 -21.49
N ASN A 13 26.53 -45.22 -20.33
CA ASN A 13 25.91 -44.81 -19.06
C ASN A 13 26.53 -43.58 -18.42
N LEU A 14 27.77 -43.23 -18.77
CA LEU A 14 28.43 -42.04 -18.24
C LEU A 14 28.00 -40.75 -18.96
N SER A 15 27.54 -40.86 -20.22
CA SER A 15 27.07 -39.70 -20.99
C SER A 15 25.64 -39.27 -20.65
N ILE A 16 24.82 -40.17 -20.06
CA ILE A 16 23.43 -39.84 -19.62
C ILE A 16 23.42 -39.20 -18.26
N ALA A 17 24.42 -39.47 -17.40
CA ALA A 17 24.52 -38.90 -16.07
C ALA A 17 24.95 -37.42 -16.03
N ILE A 18 25.53 -36.89 -17.09
CA ILE A 18 26.01 -35.50 -17.18
C ILE A 18 24.94 -34.54 -17.75
N ALA A 19 23.93 -35.07 -18.44
CA ALA A 19 22.85 -34.24 -19.01
C ALA A 19 21.73 -33.89 -18.04
N LEU A 20 21.76 -34.39 -16.80
CA LEU A 20 20.69 -34.15 -15.78
C LEU A 20 21.03 -33.09 -14.74
N LEU A 21 22.06 -32.27 -14.94
CA LEU A 21 22.57 -31.40 -13.90
C LEU A 21 22.53 -29.91 -14.23
N ILE A 22 21.65 -29.42 -15.09
CA ILE A 22 21.43 -27.96 -15.25
C ILE A 22 19.96 -27.69 -15.57
N ILE A 23 19.07 -28.10 -14.70
CA ILE A 23 17.84 -27.35 -14.46
C ILE A 23 17.97 -26.86 -13.01
N LEU A 24 18.89 -25.90 -12.80
CA LEU A 24 18.75 -24.99 -11.70
C LEU A 24 17.37 -24.35 -11.87
N PRO A 25 16.47 -24.38 -10.87
CA PRO A 25 15.35 -23.50 -10.88
C PRO A 25 15.97 -22.12 -11.03
N GLN A 26 15.63 -21.41 -12.11
CA GLN A 26 15.81 -19.97 -12.12
C GLN A 26 14.99 -19.53 -10.91
N SER A 27 15.67 -19.30 -9.79
CA SER A 27 15.08 -18.58 -8.69
C SER A 27 14.45 -17.36 -9.35
N LEU A 28 13.17 -17.12 -9.10
CA LEU A 28 12.58 -15.83 -9.32
C LEU A 28 13.43 -14.86 -8.50
N ALA A 29 14.57 -14.45 -9.10
CA ALA A 29 15.49 -13.54 -8.44
C ALA A 29 14.80 -12.21 -8.50
N ALA A 30 14.49 -11.74 -7.36
CA ALA A 30 14.09 -10.38 -7.13
C ALA A 30 14.80 -9.42 -8.07
N ARG A 31 14.08 -8.47 -8.65
CA ARG A 31 14.67 -7.53 -9.61
C ARG A 31 15.64 -6.62 -8.86
N GLU A 32 16.93 -6.95 -8.94
CA GLU A 32 18.00 -6.07 -8.52
C GLU A 32 17.88 -4.72 -9.23
N TRP A 33 18.35 -3.65 -8.62
CA TRP A 33 18.33 -2.30 -9.21
C TRP A 33 18.84 -2.29 -10.65
N SER A 34 19.94 -2.98 -10.91
CA SER A 34 20.53 -3.09 -12.27
C SER A 34 19.56 -3.62 -13.33
N LYS A 35 18.65 -4.48 -12.96
CA LYS A 35 17.62 -5.02 -13.88
C LYS A 35 16.48 -4.02 -14.11
N ILE A 36 16.11 -3.24 -13.08
CA ILE A 36 15.12 -2.17 -13.19
C ILE A 36 15.67 -1.08 -14.11
N GLU A 37 16.93 -0.65 -13.85
CA GLU A 37 17.63 0.37 -14.62
C GLU A 37 17.84 -0.04 -16.09
N ALA A 38 18.31 -1.26 -16.35
CA ALA A 38 18.51 -1.77 -17.70
C ALA A 38 17.21 -1.88 -18.51
N LYS A 39 16.06 -2.09 -17.84
CA LYS A 39 14.75 -2.16 -18.47
C LYS A 39 14.12 -0.78 -18.66
N GLY A 40 14.56 0.23 -17.93
CA GLY A 40 13.96 1.58 -17.92
C GLY A 40 12.51 1.61 -17.45
N GLU A 41 12.10 0.63 -16.62
CA GLU A 41 10.73 0.46 -16.16
C GLU A 41 10.68 0.20 -14.66
N LEU A 42 9.88 1.01 -13.95
CA LEU A 42 9.53 0.81 -12.55
C LEU A 42 8.12 0.24 -12.43
N LYS A 43 7.97 -0.94 -11.82
CA LYS A 43 6.67 -1.57 -11.55
C LYS A 43 6.19 -1.21 -10.16
N VAL A 44 5.01 -0.63 -10.05
CA VAL A 44 4.46 -0.11 -8.79
C VAL A 44 3.05 -0.64 -8.55
N ALA A 45 2.83 -1.31 -7.43
CA ALA A 45 1.48 -1.62 -6.98
C ALA A 45 0.84 -0.40 -6.33
N VAL A 46 -0.42 -0.09 -6.72
CA VAL A 46 -1.15 1.11 -6.30
C VAL A 46 -2.59 0.77 -5.92
N LYS A 47 -3.30 1.72 -5.27
CA LYS A 47 -4.75 1.65 -5.11
C LYS A 47 -5.45 2.28 -6.31
N GLU A 48 -6.67 1.77 -6.62
CA GLU A 48 -7.53 2.33 -7.69
C GLU A 48 -8.90 2.80 -7.19
N ASN A 49 -9.17 2.69 -5.88
CA ASN A 49 -10.48 2.92 -5.29
C ASN A 49 -10.43 3.72 -3.99
N VAL A 50 -9.36 4.50 -3.74
CA VAL A 50 -9.13 5.26 -2.50
C VAL A 50 -8.83 6.72 -2.80
N ARG A 51 -9.86 7.55 -3.01
CA ARG A 51 -9.71 9.02 -3.10
C ARG A 51 -9.21 9.60 -1.77
N PRO A 52 -8.35 10.61 -1.80
CA PRO A 52 -7.63 11.20 -2.92
C PRO A 52 -6.26 10.55 -3.21
N LEU A 53 -5.97 9.37 -2.63
CA LEU A 53 -4.64 8.76 -2.67
C LEU A 53 -4.35 8.04 -3.99
N GLY A 54 -5.16 7.02 -4.34
CA GLY A 54 -5.05 6.28 -5.60
C GLY A 54 -6.45 5.82 -6.02
N PHE A 55 -6.94 6.29 -7.14
CA PHE A 55 -8.28 6.00 -7.62
C PHE A 55 -8.36 6.14 -9.14
N THR A 56 -9.39 5.53 -9.71
CA THR A 56 -9.74 5.70 -11.12
C THR A 56 -10.70 6.88 -11.25
N ASP A 57 -10.40 7.81 -12.14
CA ASP A 57 -11.27 8.96 -12.44
C ASP A 57 -12.40 8.60 -13.42
N ASP A 58 -13.22 9.61 -13.77
CA ASP A 58 -14.36 9.42 -14.66
C ASP A 58 -13.96 9.10 -16.12
N ALA A 59 -12.68 9.35 -16.50
CA ALA A 59 -12.14 9.00 -17.81
C ALA A 59 -11.59 7.56 -17.83
N GLY A 60 -11.50 6.91 -16.67
CA GLY A 60 -10.91 5.58 -16.52
C GLY A 60 -9.40 5.59 -16.21
N ASP A 61 -8.83 6.77 -15.95
CA ASP A 61 -7.40 6.92 -15.70
C ASP A 61 -7.08 6.82 -14.20
N LEU A 62 -5.99 6.11 -13.89
CA LEU A 62 -5.44 6.08 -12.54
C LEU A 62 -4.85 7.44 -12.17
N THR A 63 -5.31 8.01 -11.06
CA THR A 63 -4.93 9.34 -10.57
C THR A 63 -4.89 9.39 -9.04
N GLY A 64 -4.35 10.49 -8.49
CA GLY A 64 -4.24 10.75 -7.06
C GLY A 64 -2.81 10.82 -6.55
N LEU A 65 -2.65 11.22 -5.29
CA LEU A 65 -1.35 11.47 -4.66
C LEU A 65 -0.36 10.30 -4.82
N GLU A 66 -0.81 9.06 -4.60
CA GLU A 66 0.04 7.87 -4.67
C GLU A 66 0.45 7.53 -6.11
N ILE A 67 -0.41 7.85 -7.07
CA ILE A 67 -0.12 7.70 -8.50
C ILE A 67 0.93 8.73 -8.94
N ASP A 68 0.80 9.98 -8.48
CA ASP A 68 1.77 11.04 -8.77
C ASP A 68 3.13 10.72 -8.14
N ILE A 69 3.16 10.21 -6.89
CA ILE A 69 4.38 9.73 -6.23
C ILE A 69 5.03 8.60 -7.03
N ALA A 70 4.25 7.64 -7.55
CA ALA A 70 4.79 6.55 -8.35
C ALA A 70 5.45 7.05 -9.65
N ARG A 71 4.78 7.96 -10.35
CA ARG A 71 5.31 8.59 -11.58
C ARG A 71 6.56 9.43 -11.30
N GLN A 72 6.53 10.25 -10.26
CA GLN A 72 7.67 11.08 -9.88
C GLN A 72 8.88 10.22 -9.47
N LEU A 73 8.67 9.12 -8.71
CA LEU A 73 9.75 8.17 -8.41
C LEU A 73 10.34 7.55 -9.67
N GLY A 74 9.51 7.14 -10.63
CA GLY A 74 10.00 6.63 -11.91
C GLY A 74 10.91 7.62 -12.62
N ALA A 75 10.47 8.88 -12.74
CA ALA A 75 11.23 9.95 -13.39
C ALA A 75 12.55 10.25 -12.64
N GLU A 76 12.54 10.36 -11.31
CA GLU A 76 13.75 10.63 -10.53
C GLU A 76 14.76 9.48 -10.53
N LEU A 77 14.28 8.23 -10.54
CA LEU A 77 15.12 7.05 -10.46
C LEU A 77 15.71 6.62 -11.80
N LEU A 78 14.93 6.78 -12.88
CA LEU A 78 15.24 6.21 -14.20
C LEU A 78 15.30 7.26 -15.32
N GLY A 79 14.95 8.53 -15.05
CA GLY A 79 14.84 9.63 -16.01
C GLY A 79 13.42 9.91 -16.47
N GLU A 80 13.21 11.07 -17.09
CA GLU A 80 11.87 11.58 -17.49
C GLU A 80 11.12 10.66 -18.45
N ASP A 81 11.86 9.93 -19.30
CA ASP A 81 11.28 8.98 -20.28
C ASP A 81 11.00 7.59 -19.69
N ALA A 82 11.19 7.41 -18.37
CA ALA A 82 11.03 6.10 -17.74
C ALA A 82 9.58 5.60 -17.80
N ALA A 83 9.41 4.32 -18.12
CA ALA A 83 8.12 3.67 -18.01
C ALA A 83 7.78 3.40 -16.54
N VAL A 84 6.57 3.77 -16.12
CA VAL A 84 6.01 3.39 -14.82
C VAL A 84 4.79 2.51 -15.07
N SER A 85 4.94 1.21 -14.78
CA SER A 85 3.85 0.24 -14.87
C SER A 85 3.10 0.20 -13.54
N LEU A 86 1.83 0.61 -13.56
CA LEU A 86 0.96 0.62 -12.38
C LEU A 86 0.14 -0.67 -12.32
N LEU A 87 0.18 -1.38 -11.18
CA LEU A 87 -0.63 -2.56 -10.90
C LEU A 87 -1.64 -2.22 -9.81
N PRO A 88 -2.95 -2.10 -10.12
CA PRO A 88 -3.99 -1.98 -9.12
C PRO A 88 -4.04 -3.22 -8.22
N VAL A 89 -4.13 -2.99 -6.90
CA VAL A 89 -4.16 -4.09 -5.92
C VAL A 89 -5.15 -3.83 -4.79
N ASP A 90 -5.69 -4.92 -4.23
CA ASP A 90 -6.50 -4.90 -3.03
C ASP A 90 -5.67 -4.81 -1.75
N ASN A 91 -6.36 -4.57 -0.61
CA ASN A 91 -5.70 -4.44 0.69
C ASN A 91 -4.95 -5.70 1.13
N VAL A 92 -5.37 -6.87 0.66
CA VAL A 92 -4.74 -8.17 0.99
C VAL A 92 -3.48 -8.37 0.16
N GLU A 93 -3.52 -8.00 -1.11
CA GLU A 93 -2.47 -8.27 -2.10
C GLU A 93 -1.26 -7.33 -2.00
N ARG A 94 -1.45 -6.09 -1.55
CA ARG A 94 -0.46 -4.99 -1.61
C ARG A 94 0.91 -5.26 -0.97
N LEU A 95 1.03 -6.24 -0.08
CA LEU A 95 2.32 -6.70 0.43
C LEU A 95 2.80 -7.95 -0.31
N GLN A 96 1.87 -8.82 -0.70
CA GLN A 96 2.19 -10.08 -1.34
C GLN A 96 2.87 -9.86 -2.68
N VAL A 97 2.34 -8.98 -3.53
CA VAL A 97 2.90 -8.71 -4.87
C VAL A 97 4.35 -8.22 -4.84
N VAL A 98 4.79 -7.52 -3.78
CA VAL A 98 6.20 -7.13 -3.61
C VAL A 98 7.05 -8.27 -3.05
N LEU A 99 6.46 -9.15 -2.22
CA LEU A 99 7.15 -10.33 -1.69
C LEU A 99 7.34 -11.41 -2.74
N GLU A 100 6.44 -11.48 -3.73
CA GLU A 100 6.47 -12.43 -4.86
C GLU A 100 7.16 -11.87 -6.10
N ASP A 101 7.79 -10.68 -6.00
CA ASP A 101 8.52 -10.01 -7.08
C ASP A 101 7.67 -9.70 -8.35
N GLU A 102 6.36 -9.59 -8.20
CA GLU A 102 5.46 -9.17 -9.28
C GLU A 102 5.65 -7.68 -9.59
N VAL A 103 5.95 -6.88 -8.54
CA VAL A 103 6.27 -5.46 -8.63
C VAL A 103 7.60 -5.15 -7.94
N ASP A 104 8.20 -4.01 -8.27
CA ASP A 104 9.45 -3.54 -7.66
C ASP A 104 9.17 -2.86 -6.30
N ILE A 105 8.07 -2.12 -6.18
CA ILE A 105 7.64 -1.40 -4.97
C ILE A 105 6.10 -1.35 -4.88
N THR A 106 5.60 -1.05 -3.67
CA THR A 106 4.17 -0.79 -3.47
C THR A 106 3.93 0.58 -2.85
N ILE A 107 3.03 1.37 -3.46
CA ILE A 107 2.54 2.66 -2.99
C ILE A 107 1.01 2.58 -2.95
N ALA A 108 0.47 1.93 -1.92
CA ALA A 108 -0.93 1.53 -1.85
C ALA A 108 -1.50 1.67 -0.44
N ARG A 109 -1.37 2.87 0.14
CA ARG A 109 -1.86 3.20 1.48
C ARG A 109 -1.39 2.20 2.55
N VAL A 110 -0.10 1.90 2.57
CA VAL A 110 0.49 0.97 3.53
C VAL A 110 1.07 1.72 4.72
N ALA A 111 0.42 1.60 5.88
CA ALA A 111 0.94 2.13 7.13
C ALA A 111 2.13 1.30 7.63
N VAL A 112 3.17 1.98 8.09
CA VAL A 112 4.33 1.37 8.75
C VAL A 112 3.88 0.78 10.09
N THR A 113 4.10 -0.52 10.29
CA THR A 113 3.85 -1.21 11.56
C THR A 113 4.95 -2.22 11.85
N THR A 114 5.18 -2.51 13.14
CA THR A 114 6.20 -3.49 13.56
C THR A 114 6.01 -4.88 12.91
N PRO A 115 4.79 -5.44 12.81
CA PRO A 115 4.62 -6.72 12.11
C PRO A 115 5.04 -6.66 10.65
N ARG A 116 4.64 -5.61 9.91
CA ARG A 116 4.99 -5.43 8.50
C ARG A 116 6.48 -5.22 8.27
N SER A 117 7.14 -4.42 9.14
CA SER A 117 8.60 -4.20 9.07
C SER A 117 9.44 -5.47 9.30
N ARG A 118 8.83 -6.57 9.73
CA ARG A 118 9.54 -7.86 9.82
C ARG A 118 9.65 -8.56 8.48
N ILE A 119 8.73 -8.31 7.55
CA ILE A 119 8.64 -9.00 6.26
C ILE A 119 8.99 -8.12 5.06
N VAL A 120 8.81 -6.80 5.15
CA VAL A 120 9.15 -5.82 4.11
C VAL A 120 9.99 -4.69 4.70
N ASP A 121 10.65 -3.92 3.84
CA ASP A 121 11.27 -2.64 4.21
C ASP A 121 10.33 -1.47 3.83
N PHE A 122 10.55 -0.31 4.45
CA PHE A 122 9.78 0.90 4.22
C PHE A 122 10.71 2.08 3.93
N SER A 123 10.27 2.98 3.06
CA SER A 123 10.89 4.30 2.91
C SER A 123 10.58 5.20 4.11
N PRO A 124 11.18 6.41 4.22
CA PRO A 124 10.56 7.50 4.97
C PRO A 124 9.09 7.67 4.54
N TYR A 125 8.22 8.10 5.47
CA TYR A 125 6.79 8.27 5.12
C TYR A 125 6.60 9.41 4.12
N TYR A 126 5.71 9.22 3.14
CA TYR A 126 5.28 10.26 2.20
C TYR A 126 4.01 10.98 2.67
N TYR A 127 3.21 10.34 3.51
CA TYR A 127 1.97 10.90 4.05
C TYR A 127 1.77 10.48 5.51
N LEU A 128 1.28 11.40 6.33
CA LEU A 128 0.91 11.10 7.71
C LEU A 128 -0.61 11.07 7.83
N ASP A 129 -1.16 9.89 7.73
CA ASP A 129 -2.59 9.60 7.93
C ASP A 129 -2.92 9.44 9.42
N GLY A 130 -4.10 9.00 9.72
CA GLY A 130 -4.59 8.73 11.07
C GLY A 130 -6.09 8.74 11.13
N THR A 131 -6.63 8.68 12.33
CA THR A 131 -8.07 8.79 12.56
C THR A 131 -8.51 10.24 12.53
N GLY A 132 -9.47 10.54 11.66
CA GLY A 132 -10.21 11.79 11.61
C GLY A 132 -11.69 11.57 11.90
N ILE A 133 -12.45 12.66 11.94
CA ILE A 133 -13.91 12.64 12.13
C ILE A 133 -14.54 13.65 11.18
N VAL A 134 -15.61 13.24 10.51
CA VAL A 134 -16.48 14.12 9.71
C VAL A 134 -17.86 14.25 10.34
N THR A 135 -18.48 15.40 10.16
CA THR A 135 -19.85 15.69 10.58
C THR A 135 -20.48 16.71 9.64
N LYS A 136 -21.80 16.69 9.51
CA LYS A 136 -22.56 17.77 8.87
C LYS A 136 -23.18 18.75 9.88
N ASN A 137 -23.11 18.45 11.18
CA ASN A 137 -23.59 19.34 12.23
C ASN A 137 -22.60 20.49 12.44
N GLN A 138 -23.02 21.71 12.12
CA GLN A 138 -22.20 22.91 12.20
C GLN A 138 -21.84 23.30 13.65
N GLN A 139 -22.56 22.82 14.65
CA GLN A 139 -22.29 23.06 16.06
C GLN A 139 -21.16 22.17 16.65
N ILE A 140 -20.78 21.12 15.92
CA ILE A 140 -19.66 20.24 16.30
C ILE A 140 -18.40 20.79 15.61
N GLU A 141 -17.55 21.47 16.33
CA GLU A 141 -16.34 22.11 15.80
C GLU A 141 -15.06 21.31 16.06
N ASN A 142 -15.07 20.48 17.09
CA ASN A 142 -13.91 19.71 17.52
C ASN A 142 -14.34 18.39 18.21
N ALA A 143 -13.36 17.51 18.45
CA ALA A 143 -13.60 16.19 19.03
C ALA A 143 -14.23 16.23 20.43
N LYS A 144 -14.04 17.32 21.20
CA LYS A 144 -14.62 17.47 22.56
C LYS A 144 -16.15 17.63 22.52
N ASP A 145 -16.70 18.17 21.42
CA ASP A 145 -18.14 18.35 21.24
C ASP A 145 -18.87 17.04 20.99
N LEU A 146 -18.11 15.94 20.80
CA LEU A 146 -18.64 14.61 20.53
C LEU A 146 -18.85 13.75 21.77
N GLY A 147 -18.61 14.29 22.99
CA GLY A 147 -18.96 13.60 24.23
C GLY A 147 -20.48 13.35 24.28
N LEU A 148 -20.89 12.09 24.50
CA LEU A 148 -22.28 11.61 24.49
C LEU A 148 -22.99 11.65 23.10
N ARG A 149 -22.26 11.95 22.03
CA ARG A 149 -22.78 11.89 20.65
C ARG A 149 -22.58 10.48 20.06
N ARG A 150 -23.40 10.17 19.07
CA ARG A 150 -23.29 8.91 18.30
C ARG A 150 -22.26 9.09 17.20
N ILE A 151 -21.21 8.28 17.23
CA ILE A 151 -20.15 8.29 16.23
C ILE A 151 -20.19 6.95 15.47
N ALA A 152 -20.47 7.02 14.17
CA ALA A 152 -20.34 5.88 13.28
C ALA A 152 -18.85 5.48 13.18
N VAL A 153 -18.58 4.17 13.18
CA VAL A 153 -17.25 3.60 12.98
C VAL A 153 -17.36 2.32 12.16
N LEU A 154 -16.41 2.04 11.28
CA LEU A 154 -16.38 0.74 10.59
C LEU A 154 -16.15 -0.39 11.59
N ASN A 155 -16.94 -1.45 11.47
CA ASN A 155 -16.76 -2.67 12.24
C ASN A 155 -15.35 -3.24 12.01
N ASN A 156 -14.74 -3.79 13.05
CA ASN A 156 -13.39 -4.37 13.06
C ASN A 156 -12.27 -3.39 12.66
N SER A 157 -12.50 -2.07 12.70
CA SER A 157 -11.48 -1.06 12.41
C SER A 157 -10.65 -0.68 13.64
N ALA A 158 -9.40 -0.27 13.42
CA ALA A 158 -8.55 0.29 14.49
C ALA A 158 -9.10 1.61 15.05
N THR A 159 -9.93 2.32 14.29
CA THR A 159 -10.62 3.55 14.69
C THR A 159 -11.42 3.39 15.98
N ILE A 160 -12.03 2.22 16.19
CA ILE A 160 -12.82 1.92 17.41
C ILE A 160 -11.97 2.15 18.68
N ALA A 161 -10.75 1.60 18.70
CA ALA A 161 -9.86 1.74 19.84
C ALA A 161 -9.42 3.20 20.04
N VAL A 162 -9.16 3.92 18.95
CA VAL A 162 -8.78 5.34 18.98
C VAL A 162 -9.90 6.19 19.54
N ILE A 163 -11.14 6.03 19.06
CA ILE A 163 -12.28 6.82 19.56
C ILE A 163 -12.57 6.51 21.04
N ARG A 164 -12.53 5.25 21.46
CA ARG A 164 -12.70 4.88 22.87
C ARG A 164 -11.65 5.51 23.78
N ALA A 165 -10.41 5.67 23.30
CA ALA A 165 -9.34 6.30 24.05
C ALA A 165 -9.45 7.83 24.08
N GLN A 166 -9.82 8.47 22.97
CA GLN A 166 -9.82 9.92 22.82
C GLN A 166 -11.15 10.57 23.21
N ILE A 167 -12.26 9.87 23.01
CA ILE A 167 -13.63 10.36 23.29
C ILE A 167 -14.40 9.26 24.07
N PRO A 168 -14.00 8.95 25.30
CA PRO A 168 -14.50 7.76 26.02
C PRO A 168 -16.01 7.76 26.31
N LYS A 169 -16.65 8.93 26.26
CA LYS A 169 -18.10 9.06 26.48
C LYS A 169 -18.94 8.99 25.20
N ALA A 170 -18.29 8.90 24.02
CA ALA A 170 -19.02 8.78 22.77
C ALA A 170 -19.75 7.44 22.66
N ILE A 171 -20.91 7.45 22.00
CA ILE A 171 -21.69 6.26 21.71
C ILE A 171 -21.29 5.77 20.31
N LEU A 172 -20.60 4.62 20.23
CA LEU A 172 -20.17 4.07 18.95
C LEU A 172 -21.29 3.30 18.26
N VAL A 173 -21.50 3.59 16.99
CA VAL A 173 -22.44 2.90 16.09
C VAL A 173 -21.61 2.19 15.02
N GLY A 174 -21.55 0.85 15.08
CA GLY A 174 -20.82 0.04 14.11
C GLY A 174 -21.54 -0.03 12.77
N VAL A 175 -20.79 0.13 11.67
CA VAL A 175 -21.28 -0.01 10.29
C VAL A 175 -20.30 -0.86 9.46
N ASP A 176 -20.80 -1.45 8.37
CA ASP A 176 -19.98 -2.36 7.56
C ASP A 176 -19.29 -1.68 6.37
N SER A 177 -19.71 -0.45 6.02
CA SER A 177 -19.14 0.29 4.91
C SER A 177 -19.17 1.80 5.13
N TYR A 178 -18.38 2.55 4.35
CA TYR A 178 -18.43 4.01 4.29
C TYR A 178 -19.80 4.51 3.82
N GLN A 179 -20.42 3.81 2.87
CA GLN A 179 -21.76 4.14 2.37
C GLN A 179 -22.81 4.01 3.49
N ALA A 180 -22.77 2.93 4.26
CA ALA A 180 -23.64 2.74 5.43
C ALA A 180 -23.42 3.83 6.50
N ALA A 181 -22.18 4.29 6.69
CA ALA A 181 -21.89 5.41 7.60
C ALA A 181 -22.57 6.71 7.15
N LEU A 182 -22.50 7.03 5.85
CA LEU A 182 -23.18 8.20 5.29
C LEU A 182 -24.70 8.09 5.45
N GLU A 183 -25.28 6.94 5.14
CA GLU A 183 -26.72 6.69 5.26
C GLU A 183 -27.24 6.93 6.68
N ILE A 184 -26.58 6.40 7.72
CA ILE A 184 -27.00 6.63 9.10
C ILE A 184 -26.78 8.07 9.59
N MET A 185 -25.84 8.82 8.99
CA MET A 185 -25.69 10.26 9.23
C MET A 185 -26.78 11.06 8.54
N GLU A 186 -27.18 10.71 7.31
CA GLU A 186 -28.29 11.36 6.59
C GLU A 186 -29.62 11.16 7.33
N THR A 187 -29.85 10.00 7.91
CA THR A 187 -31.04 9.66 8.69
C THR A 187 -30.96 10.08 10.17
N ASN A 188 -29.95 10.85 10.54
CA ASN A 188 -29.70 11.32 11.92
C ASN A 188 -29.60 10.18 12.98
N GLN A 189 -29.16 8.99 12.55
CA GLN A 189 -28.87 7.88 13.46
C GLN A 189 -27.43 7.95 14.01
N ALA A 190 -26.56 8.73 13.37
CA ALA A 190 -25.24 9.12 13.88
C ALA A 190 -25.02 10.64 13.72
N ASP A 191 -24.28 11.24 14.63
CA ASP A 191 -23.95 12.67 14.63
C ASP A 191 -22.64 12.96 13.91
N ALA A 192 -21.76 11.96 13.81
CA ALA A 192 -20.46 12.03 13.15
C ALA A 192 -20.02 10.64 12.66
N PHE A 193 -19.02 10.62 11.76
CA PHE A 193 -18.36 9.39 11.33
C PHE A 193 -16.85 9.51 11.52
N ALA A 194 -16.24 8.52 12.18
CA ALA A 194 -14.80 8.43 12.39
C ALA A 194 -14.19 7.34 11.52
N GLY A 195 -13.11 7.69 10.85
CA GLY A 195 -12.38 6.80 9.94
C GLY A 195 -10.98 7.32 9.62
N ASP A 196 -10.36 6.73 8.62
CA ASP A 196 -9.06 7.18 8.12
C ASP A 196 -9.17 8.58 7.51
N ARG A 197 -8.33 9.51 7.98
CA ARG A 197 -8.43 10.93 7.63
C ARG A 197 -8.27 11.16 6.12
N SER A 198 -7.41 10.42 5.44
CA SER A 198 -7.25 10.50 3.99
C SER A 198 -8.56 10.19 3.24
N ILE A 199 -9.28 9.14 3.66
CA ILE A 199 -10.58 8.78 3.09
C ILE A 199 -11.63 9.83 3.41
N LEU A 200 -11.67 10.31 4.66
CA LEU A 200 -12.61 11.37 5.05
C LEU A 200 -12.36 12.68 4.33
N THR A 201 -11.10 12.98 3.96
CA THR A 201 -10.78 14.13 3.11
C THR A 201 -11.41 13.98 1.72
N GLY A 202 -11.28 12.80 1.09
CA GLY A 202 -11.95 12.51 -0.19
C GLY A 202 -13.47 12.61 -0.07
N LEU A 203 -14.04 12.09 1.03
CA LEU A 203 -15.48 12.18 1.29
C LEU A 203 -15.97 13.64 1.36
N THR A 204 -15.23 14.54 2.03
CA THR A 204 -15.64 15.96 2.09
C THR A 204 -15.49 16.70 0.76
N GLN A 205 -14.66 16.23 -0.17
CA GLN A 205 -14.58 16.74 -1.53
C GLN A 205 -15.82 16.31 -2.36
N GLU A 206 -16.25 15.07 -2.18
CA GLU A 206 -17.41 14.51 -2.87
C GLU A 206 -18.75 15.00 -2.27
N TYR A 207 -18.80 15.16 -0.95
CA TYR A 207 -19.97 15.59 -0.20
C TYR A 207 -19.68 16.88 0.61
N PRO A 208 -19.76 18.08 -0.01
CA PRO A 208 -19.37 19.34 0.64
C PRO A 208 -20.22 19.75 1.84
N ALA A 209 -21.37 19.08 2.08
CA ALA A 209 -22.17 19.29 3.29
C ALA A 209 -21.48 18.77 4.57
N TYR A 210 -20.52 17.88 4.43
CA TYR A 210 -19.71 17.36 5.53
C TYR A 210 -18.45 18.19 5.72
N LYS A 211 -18.07 18.39 6.96
CA LYS A 211 -16.79 18.99 7.32
C LYS A 211 -15.92 18.00 8.08
N LEU A 212 -14.63 17.99 7.77
CA LEU A 212 -13.62 17.25 8.50
C LEU A 212 -13.19 18.08 9.72
N LEU A 213 -13.26 17.49 10.92
CA LEU A 213 -12.79 18.14 12.12
C LEU A 213 -11.25 18.35 12.08
N PRO A 214 -10.75 19.42 12.73
CA PRO A 214 -9.33 19.79 12.64
C PRO A 214 -8.40 18.74 13.24
N GLU A 215 -8.85 18.03 14.28
CA GLU A 215 -7.98 17.10 14.99
C GLU A 215 -7.70 15.83 14.19
N ARG A 216 -6.47 15.36 14.30
CA ARG A 216 -6.03 14.02 13.96
C ARG A 216 -5.83 13.21 15.24
N LEU A 217 -6.72 12.27 15.49
CA LEU A 217 -6.79 11.55 16.76
C LEU A 217 -5.75 10.43 16.90
N SER A 218 -5.13 10.02 15.82
CA SER A 218 -4.02 9.05 15.80
C SER A 218 -3.05 9.37 14.66
N GLY A 219 -1.92 8.69 14.60
CA GLY A 219 -0.97 8.78 13.50
C GLY A 219 -0.80 7.44 12.80
N ALA A 220 -0.76 7.46 11.46
CA ALA A 220 -0.44 6.33 10.61
C ALA A 220 0.50 6.81 9.50
N ALA A 221 1.78 6.52 9.62
CA ALA A 221 2.78 6.88 8.63
C ALA A 221 2.63 5.97 7.40
N LEU A 222 2.21 6.52 6.25
CA LEU A 222 2.15 5.82 4.98
C LEU A 222 3.50 5.93 4.28
N ALA A 223 4.08 4.81 3.87
CA ALA A 223 5.38 4.75 3.26
C ALA A 223 5.40 3.82 2.04
N VAL A 224 6.38 4.00 1.17
CA VAL A 224 6.65 3.07 0.08
C VAL A 224 7.11 1.75 0.67
N VAL A 225 6.49 0.66 0.24
CA VAL A 225 6.89 -0.70 0.60
C VAL A 225 7.95 -1.17 -0.37
N LEU A 226 9.02 -1.72 0.15
CA LEU A 226 10.16 -2.24 -0.58
C LEU A 226 10.40 -3.70 -0.21
N PRO A 227 10.87 -4.52 -1.14
CA PRO A 227 11.26 -5.89 -0.83
C PRO A 227 12.45 -5.89 0.14
N LYS A 228 12.50 -6.90 1.01
CA LYS A 228 13.51 -7.02 2.04
C LYS A 228 14.67 -7.90 1.57
N GLY A 229 15.90 -7.47 1.84
CA GLY A 229 17.10 -8.23 1.50
C GLY A 229 18.25 -7.35 1.05
N LEU A 230 19.47 -7.89 1.07
CA LEU A 230 20.68 -7.17 0.67
C LEU A 230 20.70 -6.84 -0.82
N GLN A 231 20.11 -7.68 -1.65
CA GLN A 231 20.01 -7.49 -3.11
C GLN A 231 19.20 -6.23 -3.48
N TYR A 232 18.32 -5.75 -2.59
CA TYR A 232 17.51 -4.54 -2.82
C TYR A 232 18.10 -3.28 -2.18
N LYS A 233 19.32 -3.38 -1.61
CA LYS A 233 19.95 -2.25 -0.89
C LYS A 233 20.01 -0.99 -1.74
N GLU A 234 20.32 -1.12 -3.02
CA GLU A 234 20.46 0.02 -3.92
C GLU A 234 19.10 0.63 -4.27
N LEU A 235 18.10 -0.17 -4.64
CA LEU A 235 16.72 0.30 -4.83
C LEU A 235 16.22 1.05 -3.60
N ARG A 236 16.39 0.47 -2.41
CA ARG A 236 15.98 1.10 -1.15
C ARG A 236 16.70 2.43 -0.90
N ALA A 237 18.01 2.49 -1.15
CA ALA A 237 18.76 3.72 -0.96
C ALA A 237 18.26 4.85 -1.88
N LYS A 238 18.04 4.55 -3.16
CA LYS A 238 17.53 5.50 -4.16
C LYS A 238 16.12 5.98 -3.81
N VAL A 239 15.18 5.08 -3.51
CA VAL A 239 13.81 5.44 -3.10
C VAL A 239 13.81 6.28 -1.81
N ASN A 240 14.61 5.89 -0.82
CA ASN A 240 14.73 6.66 0.43
C ASN A 240 15.26 8.08 0.20
N GLN A 241 16.24 8.22 -0.68
CA GLN A 241 16.80 9.53 -1.02
C GLN A 241 15.77 10.41 -1.74
N ALA A 242 15.06 9.86 -2.73
CA ALA A 242 14.00 10.59 -3.45
C ALA A 242 12.92 11.09 -2.49
N ILE A 243 12.33 10.19 -1.67
CA ILE A 243 11.29 10.58 -0.70
C ILE A 243 11.80 11.60 0.35
N ALA A 244 13.07 11.52 0.76
CA ALA A 244 13.64 12.48 1.71
C ALA A 244 13.81 13.88 1.10
N ASN A 245 14.08 13.97 -0.19
CA ASN A 245 14.25 15.24 -0.91
C ASN A 245 12.93 16.00 -1.11
N TRP A 246 11.77 15.34 -1.01
CA TRP A 246 10.45 15.97 -1.17
C TRP A 246 9.92 16.64 0.12
N LYS A 247 10.64 16.55 1.20
CA LYS A 247 10.34 17.20 2.50
C LYS A 247 11.07 18.53 2.62
#